data_f051363ab0814738d6a7088bd2aab84b
#
_entry.id   f051363ab0814738d6a7088bd2aab84b
#
_cell.length_a   1.000
_cell.length_b   1.000
_cell.length_c   1.000
_cell.angle_alpha   90.00
_cell.angle_beta   90.00
_cell.angle_gamma   90.00
#
_symmetry.space_group_name_H-M   'P 1'
#
loop_
_entity.id
_entity.type
_entity.pdbx_description
1 polymer ?
#
loop_
_entity_poly.entity_id
_entity_poly.type
_entity_poly.pdbx_seq_one_letter_code
_entity_poly.pdbx_strand_id
1 'polypeptide(L)'
;MINISSYLAKPLIIAAALSVTLVVSGCQKEPDSNTADDSTQTTSTQSTSAQTNETQKVTEATEQQQAPLTILALGDSLTEGLGVDNDANYPAQLEARLQELGYKNVKVVNSGLSGETSTGLVNRLDWVLQTKPDITILTVGANDAIRGIDVATVEANIRTAVKRLQDNGSEVILGGMQIYDNLGSDYVESFAAIYPRVAKDMNVTLIPFFLDGVGGDPKLNQADAIHPTKEGYTIIVNDNILPILQPKIEKLEANHANTATKSSTPTETTQ
;
A
#
# COMPACT_ATOMS: atom_id res chain seq x y z
N MET A 1 -30.82 -43.90 -2.69
CA MET A 1 -30.69 -44.15 -4.15
C MET A 1 -31.34 -42.95 -4.84
N ILE A 2 -30.55 -41.96 -5.22
CA ILE A 2 -31.01 -40.84 -6.03
C ILE A 2 -30.07 -40.76 -7.23
N ASN A 3 -30.73 -40.88 -8.39
CA ASN A 3 -30.14 -41.02 -9.72
C ASN A 3 -29.73 -39.64 -10.24
N ILE A 4 -28.44 -39.41 -10.54
CA ILE A 4 -27.95 -38.17 -11.15
C ILE A 4 -27.72 -38.44 -12.62
N SER A 5 -28.64 -37.90 -13.43
CA SER A 5 -28.60 -37.92 -14.88
C SER A 5 -27.62 -36.84 -15.40
N SER A 6 -26.76 -37.28 -16.27
CA SER A 6 -25.74 -36.60 -17.05
C SER A 6 -26.24 -35.36 -17.83
N TYR A 7 -25.55 -34.23 -17.65
CA TYR A 7 -25.55 -33.11 -18.61
C TYR A 7 -24.20 -33.03 -19.34
N LEU A 8 -24.18 -33.49 -20.58
CA LEU A 8 -23.09 -33.25 -21.53
C LEU A 8 -23.20 -31.78 -22.04
N ALA A 9 -22.26 -30.95 -21.70
CA ALA A 9 -22.10 -29.64 -22.33
C ALA A 9 -21.11 -29.73 -23.49
N LYS A 10 -21.53 -29.29 -24.67
CA LYS A 10 -20.75 -29.25 -25.92
C LYS A 10 -19.79 -28.06 -25.87
N PRO A 11 -18.54 -28.17 -26.40
CA PRO A 11 -17.65 -27.02 -26.54
C PRO A 11 -18.05 -26.16 -27.75
N LEU A 12 -18.19 -24.85 -27.50
CA LEU A 12 -18.37 -23.85 -28.54
C LEU A 12 -16.99 -23.31 -28.94
N ILE A 13 -16.57 -23.63 -30.16
CA ILE A 13 -15.34 -23.13 -30.77
C ILE A 13 -15.67 -21.77 -31.39
N ILE A 14 -15.13 -20.68 -30.85
CA ILE A 14 -15.17 -19.35 -31.42
C ILE A 14 -13.80 -19.08 -32.06
N ALA A 15 -13.75 -19.09 -33.39
CA ALA A 15 -12.60 -18.64 -34.16
C ALA A 15 -12.65 -17.12 -34.30
N ALA A 16 -11.71 -16.42 -33.68
CA ALA A 16 -11.52 -14.97 -33.84
C ALA A 16 -10.51 -14.72 -34.96
N ALA A 17 -10.97 -14.09 -36.04
CA ALA A 17 -10.14 -13.64 -37.15
C ALA A 17 -9.42 -12.34 -36.75
N LEU A 18 -8.08 -12.35 -36.83
CA LEU A 18 -7.24 -11.16 -36.72
C LEU A 18 -7.31 -10.36 -38.03
N SER A 19 -7.80 -9.14 -37.94
CA SER A 19 -7.64 -8.15 -39.03
C SER A 19 -6.58 -7.12 -38.58
N VAL A 20 -5.41 -7.19 -39.23
CA VAL A 20 -4.33 -6.21 -39.11
C VAL A 20 -4.62 -5.08 -40.09
N THR A 21 -4.86 -3.86 -39.61
CA THR A 21 -4.84 -2.65 -40.42
C THR A 21 -3.61 -1.82 -40.08
N LEU A 22 -2.68 -1.79 -41.05
CA LEU A 22 -1.56 -0.84 -41.07
C LEU A 22 -2.11 0.54 -41.47
N VAL A 23 -1.87 1.56 -40.66
CA VAL A 23 -1.99 2.96 -41.08
C VAL A 23 -0.60 3.59 -40.96
N VAL A 24 -0.04 3.87 -42.14
CA VAL A 24 1.14 4.70 -42.37
C VAL A 24 0.64 6.09 -42.74
N SER A 25 1.17 7.12 -42.16
CA SER A 25 1.30 8.49 -42.65
C SER A 25 1.49 9.44 -41.50
N GLY A 26 2.40 10.36 -41.46
CA GLY A 26 3.06 11.16 -42.45
C GLY A 26 3.33 12.48 -41.73
N CYS A 27 4.58 12.89 -41.72
CA CYS A 27 5.04 14.18 -41.17
C CYS A 27 4.37 15.34 -41.90
N GLN A 28 4.00 16.38 -41.14
CA GLN A 28 3.94 17.74 -41.71
C GLN A 28 4.43 18.79 -40.69
N LYS A 29 5.18 19.71 -41.25
CA LYS A 29 6.11 20.70 -40.79
C LYS A 29 5.37 21.99 -40.42
N GLU A 30 5.92 22.71 -39.43
CA GLU A 30 5.55 24.08 -39.05
C GLU A 30 5.72 25.08 -40.19
N PRO A 31 5.12 26.28 -40.10
CA PRO A 31 6.03 27.43 -40.00
C PRO A 31 5.67 28.51 -38.95
N ASP A 32 6.76 29.17 -38.51
CA ASP A 32 6.86 30.39 -37.73
C ASP A 32 6.03 31.56 -38.23
N SER A 33 5.60 32.44 -37.31
CA SER A 33 5.67 33.88 -37.54
C SER A 33 5.65 34.67 -36.22
N ASN A 34 6.72 35.43 -36.02
CA ASN A 34 6.89 36.56 -35.12
C ASN A 34 5.85 37.64 -35.35
N THR A 35 5.46 38.36 -34.30
CA THR A 35 5.55 39.85 -34.26
C THR A 35 5.49 40.36 -32.81
N ALA A 36 6.30 41.38 -32.63
CA ALA A 36 6.63 42.08 -31.39
C ALA A 36 5.66 43.24 -31.05
N ASP A 37 5.92 43.78 -29.86
CA ASP A 37 5.68 45.14 -29.38
C ASP A 37 4.32 45.47 -28.76
N ASP A 38 4.27 45.96 -27.56
CA ASP A 38 4.47 47.38 -27.16
C ASP A 38 4.35 47.56 -25.63
N SER A 39 5.18 48.48 -25.17
CA SER A 39 5.37 48.97 -23.82
C SER A 39 4.18 49.78 -23.29
N THR A 40 3.92 49.72 -21.98
CA THR A 40 3.55 50.95 -21.25
C THR A 40 3.88 50.83 -19.75
N GLN A 41 4.82 51.65 -19.31
CA GLN A 41 5.08 52.06 -17.92
C GLN A 41 3.99 52.99 -17.42
N THR A 42 3.60 52.87 -16.13
CA THR A 42 3.13 54.00 -15.35
C THR A 42 3.38 53.80 -13.84
N THR A 43 4.40 54.39 -13.33
CA THR A 43 4.67 55.29 -12.21
C THR A 43 3.78 55.23 -10.96
N SER A 44 4.51 54.93 -9.87
CA SER A 44 4.48 55.36 -8.46
C SER A 44 3.30 56.21 -7.91
N THR A 45 2.87 55.85 -6.69
CA THR A 45 2.68 56.82 -5.61
C THR A 45 2.97 56.20 -4.24
N GLN A 46 3.97 56.75 -3.55
CA GLN A 46 4.21 56.58 -2.10
C GLN A 46 3.11 57.27 -1.31
N SER A 47 2.67 56.67 -0.24
CA SER A 47 2.09 57.37 0.90
C SER A 47 2.60 56.75 2.20
N THR A 48 3.36 57.55 2.89
CA THR A 48 3.86 57.38 4.26
C THR A 48 2.78 57.70 5.25
N SER A 49 2.51 56.84 6.22
CA SER A 49 2.04 57.31 7.56
C SER A 49 2.28 56.27 8.65
N ALA A 50 3.18 56.63 9.52
CA ALA A 50 3.23 56.56 10.99
C ALA A 50 2.84 55.25 11.73
N GLN A 51 3.83 54.83 12.44
CA GLN A 51 3.94 53.91 13.59
C GLN A 51 2.74 53.97 14.56
N THR A 52 2.35 52.75 14.99
CA THR A 52 1.99 52.48 16.38
C THR A 52 2.55 51.11 16.77
N ASN A 53 3.50 51.09 17.67
CA ASN A 53 4.05 49.91 18.30
C ASN A 53 3.02 49.33 19.29
N GLU A 54 2.46 48.18 18.95
CA GLU A 54 1.95 47.25 19.97
C GLU A 54 2.72 45.97 19.85
N THR A 55 3.52 45.72 20.88
CA THR A 55 4.27 44.50 21.09
C THR A 55 3.29 43.39 21.47
N GLN A 56 2.69 42.76 20.50
CA GLN A 56 2.07 41.45 20.68
C GLN A 56 3.17 40.39 20.67
N LYS A 57 3.50 39.92 21.85
CA LYS A 57 4.32 38.70 22.06
C LYS A 57 3.53 37.54 21.53
N VAL A 58 3.65 37.25 20.23
CA VAL A 58 3.20 36.01 19.64
C VAL A 58 4.14 34.93 20.18
N THR A 59 3.65 34.17 21.13
CA THR A 59 4.27 32.91 21.51
C THR A 59 4.01 31.96 20.34
N GLU A 60 4.88 31.97 19.33
CA GLU A 60 4.97 30.88 18.39
C GLU A 60 5.34 29.63 19.18
N ALA A 61 4.34 28.83 19.51
CA ALA A 61 4.58 27.45 19.85
C ALA A 61 5.16 26.82 18.56
N THR A 62 6.48 26.63 18.57
CA THR A 62 7.16 25.82 17.57
C THR A 62 6.56 24.41 17.71
N GLU A 63 5.53 24.11 16.93
CA GLU A 63 5.14 22.71 16.70
C GLU A 63 6.39 22.05 16.13
N GLN A 64 7.07 21.31 16.99
CA GLN A 64 8.13 20.39 16.54
C GLN A 64 7.47 19.42 15.57
N GLN A 65 7.65 19.68 14.31
CA GLN A 65 7.13 18.85 13.22
C GLN A 65 7.86 17.51 13.28
N GLN A 66 7.27 16.58 14.02
CA GLN A 66 7.75 15.21 14.13
C GLN A 66 7.77 14.58 12.74
N ALA A 67 8.85 13.88 12.40
CA ALA A 67 8.94 13.17 11.11
C ALA A 67 7.72 12.24 10.95
N PRO A 68 7.13 12.18 9.75
CA PRO A 68 5.95 11.36 9.53
C PRO A 68 6.28 9.88 9.78
N LEU A 69 5.37 9.19 10.48
CA LEU A 69 5.41 7.74 10.59
C LEU A 69 5.00 7.14 9.25
N THR A 70 5.90 6.36 8.65
CA THR A 70 5.69 5.79 7.32
C THR A 70 5.23 4.34 7.40
N ILE A 71 4.05 4.06 6.89
CA ILE A 71 3.52 2.71 6.71
C ILE A 71 3.69 2.33 5.23
N LEU A 72 4.37 1.22 4.99
CA LEU A 72 4.53 0.66 3.66
C LEU A 72 3.47 -0.43 3.43
N ALA A 73 2.62 -0.24 2.45
CA ALA A 73 1.77 -1.29 1.91
C ALA A 73 2.54 -1.98 0.77
N LEU A 74 3.06 -3.18 1.02
CA LEU A 74 3.90 -3.94 0.10
C LEU A 74 3.19 -5.22 -0.34
N GLY A 75 2.99 -5.38 -1.64
CA GLY A 75 2.30 -6.56 -2.15
C GLY A 75 2.04 -6.54 -3.65
N ASP A 76 1.04 -7.30 -4.04
CA ASP A 76 0.64 -7.51 -5.44
C ASP A 76 -0.55 -6.61 -5.87
N SER A 77 -1.43 -7.12 -6.73
CA SER A 77 -2.62 -6.41 -7.23
C SER A 77 -3.62 -6.03 -6.14
N LEU A 78 -3.69 -6.79 -5.04
CA LEU A 78 -4.54 -6.47 -3.90
C LEU A 78 -4.05 -5.19 -3.19
N THR A 79 -2.76 -4.97 -3.19
CA THR A 79 -2.14 -3.76 -2.61
C THR A 79 -2.17 -2.59 -3.60
N GLU A 80 -1.86 -2.83 -4.87
CA GLU A 80 -1.94 -1.81 -5.92
C GLU A 80 -3.34 -1.22 -6.03
N GLY A 81 -4.37 -2.06 -5.89
CA GLY A 81 -5.76 -1.68 -6.08
C GLY A 81 -6.22 -1.86 -7.52
N LEU A 82 -5.86 -3.02 -8.12
CA LEU A 82 -6.25 -3.33 -9.51
C LEU A 82 -7.76 -3.23 -9.69
N GLY A 83 -8.17 -2.44 -10.69
CA GLY A 83 -9.57 -2.30 -11.09
C GLY A 83 -10.42 -1.33 -10.24
N VAL A 84 -9.82 -0.63 -9.27
CA VAL A 84 -10.47 0.46 -8.53
C VAL A 84 -9.73 1.78 -8.71
N ASP A 85 -10.39 2.89 -8.42
CA ASP A 85 -9.77 4.21 -8.44
C ASP A 85 -8.65 4.34 -7.40
N ASN A 86 -7.71 5.27 -7.62
CA ASN A 86 -6.52 5.44 -6.78
C ASN A 86 -6.84 5.77 -5.31
N ASP A 87 -7.98 6.38 -5.03
CA ASP A 87 -8.47 6.68 -3.68
C ASP A 87 -9.32 5.55 -3.06
N ALA A 88 -9.62 4.51 -3.85
CA ALA A 88 -10.48 3.41 -3.48
C ALA A 88 -9.72 2.14 -3.06
N ASN A 89 -8.40 2.06 -3.30
CA ASN A 89 -7.57 0.95 -2.84
C ASN A 89 -7.33 1.00 -1.32
N TYR A 90 -6.92 -0.13 -0.71
CA TYR A 90 -6.77 -0.16 0.75
C TYR A 90 -5.68 0.78 1.29
N PRO A 91 -4.53 1.01 0.65
CA PRO A 91 -3.53 1.94 1.18
C PRO A 91 -4.05 3.37 1.28
N ALA A 92 -4.76 3.86 0.27
CA ALA A 92 -5.35 5.19 0.26
C ALA A 92 -6.48 5.32 1.30
N GLN A 93 -7.38 4.33 1.38
CA GLN A 93 -8.43 4.31 2.39
C GLN A 93 -7.86 4.22 3.80
N LEU A 94 -6.78 3.45 4.00
CA LEU A 94 -6.11 3.34 5.29
C LEU A 94 -5.53 4.69 5.73
N GLU A 95 -4.82 5.40 4.85
CA GLU A 95 -4.29 6.74 5.15
C GLU A 95 -5.41 7.71 5.52
N ALA A 96 -6.46 7.78 4.71
CA ALA A 96 -7.61 8.64 4.98
C ALA A 96 -8.25 8.31 6.33
N ARG A 97 -8.43 7.02 6.62
CA ARG A 97 -9.05 6.57 7.87
C ARG A 97 -8.20 6.86 9.09
N LEU A 98 -6.88 6.68 9.00
CA LEU A 98 -5.95 7.04 10.08
C LEU A 98 -5.98 8.56 10.34
N GLN A 99 -6.03 9.38 9.31
CA GLN A 99 -6.16 10.84 9.45
C GLN A 99 -7.48 11.25 10.10
N GLU A 100 -8.61 10.59 9.78
CA GLU A 100 -9.89 10.79 10.45
C GLU A 100 -9.83 10.43 11.94
N LEU A 101 -9.11 9.35 12.29
CA LEU A 101 -8.90 8.91 13.66
C LEU A 101 -7.93 9.79 14.45
N GLY A 102 -7.32 10.79 13.83
CA GLY A 102 -6.44 11.76 14.48
C GLY A 102 -4.94 11.55 14.27
N TYR A 103 -4.53 10.48 13.59
CA TYR A 103 -3.12 10.20 13.26
C TYR A 103 -2.65 11.07 12.07
N LYS A 104 -2.55 12.39 12.28
CA LYS A 104 -2.26 13.37 11.22
C LYS A 104 -0.87 13.25 10.61
N ASN A 105 0.06 12.64 11.34
CA ASN A 105 1.47 12.51 10.95
C ASN A 105 1.80 11.12 10.38
N VAL A 106 0.78 10.33 10.00
CA VAL A 106 0.97 9.02 9.37
C VAL A 106 0.85 9.16 7.86
N LYS A 107 1.77 8.53 7.14
CA LYS A 107 1.74 8.38 5.68
C LYS A 107 1.72 6.92 5.29
N VAL A 108 0.83 6.56 4.36
CA VAL A 108 0.78 5.20 3.79
C VAL A 108 1.33 5.22 2.36
N VAL A 109 2.39 4.46 2.13
CA VAL A 109 3.01 4.32 0.80
C VAL A 109 2.51 3.06 0.13
N ASN A 110 1.81 3.20 -1.00
CA ASN A 110 1.41 2.07 -1.82
C ASN A 110 2.60 1.56 -2.64
N SER A 111 3.02 0.33 -2.40
CA SER A 111 4.05 -0.40 -3.14
C SER A 111 3.49 -1.74 -3.63
N GLY A 112 2.26 -1.74 -4.13
CA GLY A 112 1.66 -2.86 -4.84
C GLY A 112 2.14 -2.95 -6.29
N LEU A 113 2.22 -4.16 -6.82
CA LEU A 113 2.56 -4.42 -8.22
C LEU A 113 1.73 -5.61 -8.74
N SER A 114 0.79 -5.33 -9.62
CA SER A 114 -0.11 -6.36 -10.17
C SER A 114 0.62 -7.51 -10.82
N GLY A 115 0.17 -8.72 -10.52
CA GLY A 115 0.77 -9.95 -11.04
C GLY A 115 2.08 -10.35 -10.35
N GLU A 116 2.53 -9.62 -9.34
CA GLU A 116 3.79 -9.91 -8.67
C GLU A 116 3.74 -11.21 -7.85
N THR A 117 4.76 -12.04 -8.01
CA THR A 117 5.00 -13.23 -7.20
C THR A 117 5.93 -12.90 -6.03
N SER A 118 6.01 -13.81 -5.06
CA SER A 118 6.96 -13.69 -3.95
C SER A 118 8.42 -13.53 -4.42
N THR A 119 8.80 -14.18 -5.51
CA THR A 119 10.13 -14.01 -6.14
C THR A 119 10.30 -12.60 -6.72
N GLY A 120 9.29 -12.07 -7.41
CA GLY A 120 9.31 -10.72 -7.96
C GLY A 120 9.48 -9.68 -6.85
N LEU A 121 8.71 -9.83 -5.76
CA LEU A 121 8.79 -8.95 -4.60
C LEU A 121 10.19 -8.95 -3.97
N VAL A 122 10.80 -10.13 -3.76
CA VAL A 122 12.17 -10.23 -3.21
C VAL A 122 13.18 -9.50 -4.10
N ASN A 123 13.04 -9.60 -5.41
CA ASN A 123 13.97 -8.98 -6.36
C ASN A 123 13.95 -7.44 -6.32
N ARG A 124 12.84 -6.81 -5.92
CA ARG A 124 12.74 -5.34 -5.81
C ARG A 124 12.90 -4.78 -4.39
N LEU A 125 13.15 -5.63 -3.39
CA LEU A 125 13.24 -5.18 -2.00
C LEU A 125 14.31 -4.11 -1.78
N ASP A 126 15.45 -4.14 -2.48
CA ASP A 126 16.50 -3.11 -2.33
C ASP A 126 16.00 -1.71 -2.68
N TRP A 127 15.14 -1.62 -3.67
CA TRP A 127 14.51 -0.36 -4.03
C TRP A 127 13.42 0.04 -3.02
N VAL A 128 12.58 -0.91 -2.63
CA VAL A 128 11.47 -0.68 -1.69
C VAL A 128 11.98 -0.23 -0.32
N LEU A 129 13.06 -0.82 0.18
CA LEU A 129 13.66 -0.52 1.48
C LEU A 129 14.24 0.91 1.58
N GLN A 130 14.42 1.61 0.46
CA GLN A 130 14.81 3.02 0.47
C GLN A 130 13.72 3.92 1.08
N THR A 131 12.47 3.47 1.14
CA THR A 131 11.38 4.20 1.81
C THR A 131 11.55 4.28 3.32
N LYS A 132 12.38 3.41 3.93
CA LYS A 132 12.65 3.31 5.37
C LYS A 132 11.35 3.28 6.19
N PRO A 133 10.45 2.35 5.94
CA PRO A 133 9.16 2.31 6.61
C PRO A 133 9.30 1.93 8.09
N ASP A 134 8.50 2.58 8.94
CA ASP A 134 8.37 2.22 10.36
C ASP A 134 7.55 0.93 10.52
N ILE A 135 6.50 0.78 9.71
CA ILE A 135 5.65 -0.41 9.67
C ILE A 135 5.50 -0.86 8.22
N THR A 136 5.53 -2.17 7.98
CA THR A 136 5.19 -2.75 6.67
C THR A 136 4.03 -3.72 6.79
N ILE A 137 2.98 -3.52 6.00
CA ILE A 137 1.93 -4.50 5.75
C ILE A 137 2.34 -5.27 4.50
N LEU A 138 2.69 -6.54 4.67
CA LEU A 138 3.17 -7.42 3.60
C LEU A 138 2.09 -8.40 3.17
N THR A 139 1.63 -8.29 1.92
CA THR A 139 0.64 -9.20 1.32
C THR A 139 1.18 -9.74 0.00
N VAL A 140 1.48 -11.03 -0.06
CA VAL A 140 2.07 -11.67 -1.25
C VAL A 140 1.79 -13.16 -1.25
N GLY A 141 1.79 -13.78 -2.41
CA GLY A 141 1.71 -15.24 -2.59
C GLY A 141 0.52 -15.71 -3.40
N ALA A 142 -0.55 -14.91 -3.54
CA ALA A 142 -1.70 -15.31 -4.36
C ALA A 142 -1.31 -15.62 -5.82
N ASN A 143 -0.44 -14.81 -6.40
CA ASN A 143 0.08 -15.03 -7.76
C ASN A 143 0.98 -16.26 -7.88
N ASP A 144 1.70 -16.59 -6.81
CA ASP A 144 2.49 -17.83 -6.73
C ASP A 144 1.57 -19.05 -6.80
N ALA A 145 0.52 -19.05 -6.01
CA ALA A 145 -0.47 -20.12 -5.99
C ALA A 145 -1.18 -20.27 -7.33
N ILE A 146 -1.65 -19.16 -7.95
CA ILE A 146 -2.29 -19.19 -9.28
C ILE A 146 -1.36 -19.80 -10.34
N ARG A 147 -0.04 -19.64 -10.20
CA ARG A 147 0.97 -20.20 -11.11
C ARG A 147 1.49 -21.57 -10.69
N GLY A 148 0.98 -22.14 -9.60
CA GLY A 148 1.41 -23.44 -9.08
C GLY A 148 2.88 -23.48 -8.63
N ILE A 149 3.40 -22.35 -8.12
CA ILE A 149 4.76 -22.28 -7.61
C ILE A 149 4.84 -23.10 -6.31
N ASP A 150 5.93 -23.84 -6.17
CA ASP A 150 6.16 -24.71 -5.03
C ASP A 150 6.07 -23.95 -3.69
N VAL A 151 5.31 -24.51 -2.75
CA VAL A 151 5.02 -23.93 -1.43
C VAL A 151 6.28 -23.58 -0.65
N ALA A 152 7.32 -24.44 -0.72
CA ALA A 152 8.58 -24.17 -0.02
C ALA A 152 9.32 -22.96 -0.61
N THR A 153 9.22 -22.74 -1.92
CA THR A 153 9.76 -21.55 -2.58
C THR A 153 9.02 -20.27 -2.11
N VAL A 154 7.69 -20.33 -2.05
CA VAL A 154 6.87 -19.19 -1.56
C VAL A 154 7.23 -18.85 -0.13
N GLU A 155 7.31 -19.86 0.74
CA GLU A 155 7.68 -19.67 2.14
C GLU A 155 9.09 -19.08 2.29
N ALA A 156 10.08 -19.58 1.56
CA ALA A 156 11.45 -19.07 1.60
C ALA A 156 11.53 -17.59 1.18
N ASN A 157 10.76 -17.21 0.16
CA ASN A 157 10.69 -15.84 -0.31
C ASN A 157 10.00 -14.91 0.72
N ILE A 158 8.90 -15.35 1.33
CA ILE A 158 8.21 -14.58 2.39
C ILE A 158 9.15 -14.40 3.59
N ARG A 159 9.85 -15.45 4.04
CA ARG A 159 10.85 -15.35 5.11
C ARG A 159 11.97 -14.37 4.76
N THR A 160 12.45 -14.40 3.53
CA THR A 160 13.46 -13.46 3.04
C THR A 160 12.96 -12.02 3.08
N ALA A 161 11.73 -11.78 2.61
CA ALA A 161 11.12 -10.45 2.65
C ALA A 161 10.95 -9.94 4.08
N VAL A 162 10.36 -10.74 4.96
CA VAL A 162 10.18 -10.40 6.38
C VAL A 162 11.52 -10.08 7.04
N LYS A 163 12.52 -10.94 6.85
CA LYS A 163 13.84 -10.68 7.45
C LYS A 163 14.45 -9.38 6.97
N ARG A 164 14.41 -9.09 5.69
CA ARG A 164 15.00 -7.87 5.12
C ARG A 164 14.27 -6.60 5.59
N LEU A 165 12.95 -6.66 5.74
CA LEU A 165 12.15 -5.58 6.30
C LEU A 165 12.51 -5.33 7.78
N GLN A 166 12.62 -6.40 8.59
CA GLN A 166 13.05 -6.31 9.98
C GLN A 166 14.49 -5.77 10.12
N ASP A 167 15.42 -6.25 9.30
CA ASP A 167 16.82 -5.78 9.27
C ASP A 167 16.92 -4.29 8.90
N ASN A 168 15.94 -3.77 8.16
CA ASN A 168 15.81 -2.35 7.82
C ASN A 168 15.10 -1.52 8.89
N GLY A 169 14.67 -2.13 10.00
CA GLY A 169 14.02 -1.47 11.12
C GLY A 169 12.50 -1.40 11.06
N SER A 170 11.87 -2.02 10.06
CA SER A 170 10.41 -2.01 9.91
C SER A 170 9.74 -3.05 10.82
N GLU A 171 8.69 -2.65 11.53
CA GLU A 171 7.78 -3.60 12.16
C GLU A 171 6.88 -4.24 11.09
N VAL A 172 6.88 -5.58 10.97
CA VAL A 172 6.17 -6.28 9.91
C VAL A 172 4.82 -6.80 10.41
N ILE A 173 3.77 -6.51 9.63
CA ILE A 173 2.46 -7.14 9.70
C ILE A 173 2.30 -8.01 8.46
N LEU A 174 2.25 -9.33 8.64
CA LEU A 174 2.09 -10.28 7.54
C LEU A 174 0.61 -10.55 7.30
N GLY A 175 0.12 -10.26 6.09
CA GLY A 175 -1.23 -10.61 5.65
C GLY A 175 -1.29 -12.07 5.19
N GLY A 176 -2.03 -12.91 5.92
CA GLY A 176 -2.27 -14.29 5.52
C GLY A 176 -3.13 -14.39 4.28
N MET A 177 -2.81 -15.34 3.40
CA MET A 177 -3.56 -15.62 2.17
C MET A 177 -4.15 -17.01 2.19
N GLN A 178 -5.35 -17.11 1.63
CA GLN A 178 -6.03 -18.36 1.31
C GLN A 178 -6.36 -18.36 -0.18
N ILE A 179 -6.46 -19.54 -0.76
CA ILE A 179 -6.74 -19.73 -2.18
C ILE A 179 -7.91 -20.69 -2.36
N TYR A 180 -8.54 -20.65 -3.53
CA TYR A 180 -9.63 -21.57 -3.87
C TYR A 180 -9.14 -23.02 -3.97
N ASP A 181 -10.04 -23.96 -3.69
CA ASP A 181 -9.77 -25.41 -3.64
C ASP A 181 -9.70 -26.06 -5.04
N ASN A 182 -9.08 -25.39 -5.99
CA ASN A 182 -8.90 -25.88 -7.36
C ASN A 182 -7.50 -26.46 -7.65
N LEU A 183 -6.57 -26.35 -6.70
CA LEU A 183 -5.19 -26.85 -6.81
C LEU A 183 -4.95 -28.14 -6.00
N GLY A 184 -6.01 -28.69 -5.40
CA GLY A 184 -5.95 -29.84 -4.53
C GLY A 184 -5.69 -29.49 -3.06
N SER A 185 -6.35 -30.23 -2.16
CA SER A 185 -6.36 -29.95 -0.71
C SER A 185 -4.96 -29.82 -0.12
N ASP A 186 -4.04 -30.72 -0.48
CA ASP A 186 -2.68 -30.74 0.08
C ASP A 186 -1.91 -29.44 -0.23
N TYR A 187 -2.07 -28.91 -1.45
CA TYR A 187 -1.45 -27.63 -1.83
C TYR A 187 -2.11 -26.46 -1.09
N VAL A 188 -3.44 -26.41 -1.07
CA VAL A 188 -4.22 -25.36 -0.42
C VAL A 188 -3.91 -25.26 1.07
N GLU A 189 -3.92 -26.37 1.78
CA GLU A 189 -3.59 -26.45 3.21
C GLU A 189 -2.13 -26.06 3.47
N SER A 190 -1.19 -26.62 2.69
CA SER A 190 0.23 -26.30 2.83
C SER A 190 0.52 -24.82 2.56
N PHE A 191 -0.12 -24.25 1.55
CA PHE A 191 0.00 -22.81 1.22
C PHE A 191 -0.53 -21.93 2.35
N ALA A 192 -1.75 -22.18 2.84
CA ALA A 192 -2.34 -21.40 3.93
C ALA A 192 -1.50 -21.50 5.22
N ALA A 193 -0.88 -22.64 5.48
CA ALA A 193 -0.04 -22.88 6.65
C ALA A 193 1.30 -22.12 6.62
N ILE A 194 1.73 -21.53 5.49
CA ILE A 194 2.96 -20.73 5.42
C ILE A 194 2.87 -19.54 6.41
N TYR A 195 1.80 -18.79 6.34
CA TYR A 195 1.68 -17.50 7.02
C TYR A 195 1.73 -17.61 8.55
N PRO A 196 0.93 -18.45 9.22
CA PRO A 196 1.01 -18.60 10.67
C PRO A 196 2.36 -19.18 11.12
N ARG A 197 2.98 -20.07 10.32
CA ARG A 197 4.32 -20.63 10.61
C ARG A 197 5.38 -19.54 10.53
N VAL A 198 5.43 -18.76 9.44
CA VAL A 198 6.38 -17.67 9.29
C VAL A 198 6.18 -16.61 10.36
N ALA A 199 4.94 -16.21 10.64
CA ALA A 199 4.64 -15.21 11.65
C ALA A 199 5.14 -15.63 13.03
N LYS A 200 4.91 -16.88 13.41
CA LYS A 200 5.39 -17.45 14.67
C LYS A 200 6.91 -17.51 14.73
N ASP A 201 7.54 -18.08 13.71
CA ASP A 201 8.99 -18.34 13.71
C ASP A 201 9.82 -17.06 13.65
N MET A 202 9.30 -16.03 12.97
CA MET A 202 9.98 -14.74 12.80
C MET A 202 9.49 -13.65 13.74
N ASN A 203 8.56 -13.99 14.65
CA ASN A 203 7.99 -13.07 15.63
C ASN A 203 7.41 -11.79 14.98
N VAL A 204 6.60 -11.96 13.94
CA VAL A 204 5.87 -10.87 13.29
C VAL A 204 4.37 -11.00 13.53
N THR A 205 3.67 -9.90 13.45
CA THR A 205 2.22 -9.87 13.61
C THR A 205 1.55 -10.45 12.37
N LEU A 206 0.51 -11.27 12.58
CA LEU A 206 -0.26 -11.89 11.51
C LEU A 206 -1.67 -11.28 11.45
N ILE A 207 -2.11 -10.91 10.26
CA ILE A 207 -3.52 -10.86 9.90
C ILE A 207 -3.88 -12.26 9.42
N PRO A 208 -4.72 -13.04 10.11
CA PRO A 208 -4.89 -14.47 9.81
C PRO A 208 -5.36 -14.74 8.38
N PHE A 209 -6.29 -13.92 7.88
CA PHE A 209 -6.71 -13.90 6.49
C PHE A 209 -6.94 -12.44 6.05
N PHE A 210 -6.15 -11.97 5.09
CA PHE A 210 -6.19 -10.56 4.67
C PHE A 210 -7.55 -10.14 4.07
N LEU A 211 -8.22 -11.06 3.39
CA LEU A 211 -9.54 -10.87 2.77
C LEU A 211 -10.70 -11.38 3.64
N ASP A 212 -10.52 -11.50 4.96
CA ASP A 212 -11.59 -11.97 5.84
C ASP A 212 -12.83 -11.08 5.72
N GLY A 213 -14.02 -11.71 5.66
CA GLY A 213 -15.29 -11.02 5.43
C GLY A 213 -15.51 -10.47 4.01
N VAL A 214 -14.51 -10.59 3.11
CA VAL A 214 -14.58 -10.08 1.73
C VAL A 214 -14.38 -11.18 0.70
N GLY A 215 -13.37 -12.03 0.88
CA GLY A 215 -13.02 -13.07 -0.08
C GLY A 215 -14.20 -13.98 -0.42
N GLY A 216 -14.52 -14.10 -1.72
CA GLY A 216 -15.61 -14.93 -2.22
C GLY A 216 -17.01 -14.29 -2.16
N ASP A 217 -17.21 -13.12 -1.57
CA ASP A 217 -18.49 -12.41 -1.63
C ASP A 217 -18.60 -11.64 -2.97
N PRO A 218 -19.56 -11.97 -3.85
CA PRO A 218 -19.70 -11.32 -5.16
C PRO A 218 -20.11 -9.83 -5.10
N LYS A 219 -20.54 -9.33 -3.94
CA LYS A 219 -20.87 -7.91 -3.74
C LYS A 219 -19.65 -7.09 -3.34
N LEU A 220 -18.65 -7.75 -2.75
CA LEU A 220 -17.46 -7.13 -2.22
C LEU A 220 -16.22 -7.36 -3.11
N ASN A 221 -16.38 -8.19 -4.14
CA ASN A 221 -15.35 -8.44 -5.15
C ASN A 221 -15.81 -8.01 -6.54
N GLN A 222 -14.86 -7.68 -7.39
CA GLN A 222 -15.08 -7.39 -8.80
C GLN A 222 -15.56 -8.65 -9.55
N ALA A 223 -15.88 -8.51 -10.83
CA ALA A 223 -16.41 -9.61 -11.65
C ALA A 223 -15.46 -10.82 -11.77
N ASP A 224 -14.19 -10.65 -11.48
CA ASP A 224 -13.18 -11.72 -11.45
C ASP A 224 -13.21 -12.57 -10.16
N ALA A 225 -14.00 -12.17 -9.16
CA ALA A 225 -14.16 -12.80 -7.85
C ALA A 225 -12.86 -12.89 -7.02
N ILE A 226 -11.84 -12.11 -7.38
CA ILE A 226 -10.50 -12.10 -6.74
C ILE A 226 -10.22 -10.74 -6.09
N HIS A 227 -10.42 -9.66 -6.86
CA HIS A 227 -10.06 -8.31 -6.44
C HIS A 227 -11.24 -7.63 -5.75
N PRO A 228 -11.04 -7.04 -4.55
CA PRO A 228 -12.09 -6.33 -3.84
C PRO A 228 -12.62 -5.13 -4.61
N THR A 229 -13.89 -4.80 -4.39
CA THR A 229 -14.46 -3.49 -4.71
C THR A 229 -13.98 -2.45 -3.71
N LYS A 230 -14.33 -1.17 -3.91
CA LYS A 230 -14.09 -0.09 -2.93
C LYS A 230 -14.65 -0.47 -1.56
N GLU A 231 -15.87 -1.00 -1.51
CA GLU A 231 -16.55 -1.43 -0.28
C GLU A 231 -15.83 -2.61 0.37
N GLY A 232 -15.34 -3.57 -0.43
CA GLY A 232 -14.52 -4.67 0.05
C GLY A 232 -13.24 -4.17 0.72
N TYR A 233 -12.55 -3.21 0.10
CA TYR A 233 -11.37 -2.58 0.71
C TYR A 233 -11.70 -1.81 1.99
N THR A 234 -12.89 -1.19 2.08
CA THR A 234 -13.33 -0.53 3.32
C THR A 234 -13.43 -1.50 4.49
N ILE A 235 -13.95 -2.70 4.26
CA ILE A 235 -14.02 -3.77 5.27
C ILE A 235 -12.62 -4.23 5.65
N ILE A 236 -11.73 -4.50 4.67
CA ILE A 236 -10.35 -4.90 4.93
C ILE A 236 -9.63 -3.88 5.82
N VAL A 237 -9.78 -2.60 5.54
CA VAL A 237 -9.16 -1.52 6.33
C VAL A 237 -9.71 -1.51 7.76
N ASN A 238 -11.03 -1.46 7.92
CA ASN A 238 -11.64 -1.23 9.22
C ASN A 238 -11.58 -2.47 10.13
N ASP A 239 -11.78 -3.67 9.57
CA ASP A 239 -11.99 -4.87 10.34
C ASP A 239 -10.74 -5.75 10.42
N ASN A 240 -9.89 -5.76 9.38
CA ASN A 240 -8.73 -6.65 9.33
C ASN A 240 -7.41 -5.94 9.63
N ILE A 241 -7.25 -4.66 9.23
CA ILE A 241 -5.98 -3.93 9.39
C ILE A 241 -5.98 -3.07 10.64
N LEU A 242 -6.93 -2.15 10.80
CA LEU A 242 -6.91 -1.14 11.86
C LEU A 242 -6.83 -1.72 13.28
N PRO A 243 -7.57 -2.78 13.65
CA PRO A 243 -7.50 -3.33 15.00
C PRO A 243 -6.10 -3.83 15.39
N ILE A 244 -5.30 -4.23 14.39
CA ILE A 244 -3.93 -4.72 14.56
C ILE A 244 -2.92 -3.58 14.47
N LEU A 245 -3.16 -2.61 13.61
CA LEU A 245 -2.23 -1.54 13.28
C LEU A 245 -2.23 -0.41 14.32
N GLN A 246 -3.40 0.04 14.81
CA GLN A 246 -3.50 1.17 15.73
C GLN A 246 -2.63 1.02 16.99
N PRO A 247 -2.64 -0.12 17.71
CA PRO A 247 -1.78 -0.28 18.91
C PRO A 247 -0.28 -0.16 18.58
N LYS A 248 0.12 -0.46 17.35
CA LYS A 248 1.52 -0.35 16.91
C LYS A 248 1.90 1.09 16.62
N ILE A 249 1.02 1.85 15.98
CA ILE A 249 1.21 3.29 15.78
C ILE A 249 1.36 3.99 17.14
N GLU A 250 0.43 3.75 18.06
CA GLU A 250 0.45 4.34 19.41
C GLU A 250 1.74 4.04 20.16
N LYS A 251 2.23 2.82 20.07
CA LYS A 251 3.51 2.41 20.67
C LYS A 251 4.70 3.14 20.05
N LEU A 252 4.74 3.31 18.74
CA LEU A 252 5.82 4.01 18.04
C LEU A 252 5.80 5.50 18.37
N GLU A 253 4.63 6.14 18.37
CA GLU A 253 4.48 7.55 18.75
C GLU A 253 4.93 7.79 20.20
N ALA A 254 4.55 6.92 21.14
CA ALA A 254 4.99 7.00 22.52
C ALA A 254 6.53 6.88 22.66
N ASN A 255 7.15 6.01 21.88
CA ASN A 255 8.61 5.85 21.86
C ASN A 255 9.31 7.09 21.31
N HIS A 256 8.80 7.69 20.24
CA HIS A 256 9.32 8.93 19.67
C HIS A 256 9.22 10.10 20.67
N ALA A 257 8.08 10.25 21.35
CA ALA A 257 7.90 11.28 22.36
C ALA A 257 8.90 11.14 23.52
N ASN A 258 9.13 9.93 24.02
CA ASN A 258 10.10 9.65 25.10
C ASN A 258 11.54 9.94 24.68
N THR A 259 11.89 9.71 23.43
CA THR A 259 13.25 9.96 22.90
C THR A 259 13.51 11.47 22.76
N ALA A 260 12.52 12.22 22.29
CA ALA A 260 12.60 13.67 22.17
C ALA A 260 12.80 14.34 23.55
N THR A 261 12.09 13.88 24.58
CA THR A 261 12.19 14.41 25.95
C THR A 261 13.57 14.16 26.58
N LYS A 262 14.21 13.02 26.31
CA LYS A 262 15.56 12.72 26.80
C LYS A 262 16.66 13.55 26.16
N SER A 263 16.48 13.97 24.92
CA SER A 263 17.46 14.79 24.17
C SER A 263 17.44 16.26 24.59
N SER A 264 16.40 16.72 25.27
CA SER A 264 16.20 18.11 25.68
C SER A 264 16.65 18.43 27.10
N THR A 265 17.25 17.48 27.86
CA THR A 265 17.78 17.76 29.22
C THR A 265 19.10 18.52 29.08
N PRO A 266 19.23 19.78 29.54
CA PRO A 266 20.49 20.53 29.49
C PRO A 266 21.55 19.83 30.33
N THR A 267 22.72 19.63 29.75
CA THR A 267 23.92 19.23 30.53
C THR A 267 24.26 20.37 31.49
N GLU A 268 23.98 20.18 32.76
CA GLU A 268 24.37 21.11 33.80
C GLU A 268 25.91 21.15 33.84
N THR A 269 26.48 22.23 33.33
CA THR A 269 27.90 22.48 33.36
C THR A 269 28.23 22.97 34.77
N THR A 270 28.72 22.08 35.63
CA THR A 270 29.31 22.44 36.93
C THR A 270 30.62 23.17 36.67
N GLN A 271 30.67 24.46 37.03
CA GLN A 271 31.92 25.24 37.17
C GLN A 271 32.65 24.89 38.45
#